data_cf0ecd096ad96b66d0c98669f422fd4d
#
_entry.id   cf0ecd096ad96b66d0c98669f422fd4d
#
_cell.length_a   1.000
_cell.length_b   1.000
_cell.length_c   1.000
_cell.angle_alpha   90.00
_cell.angle_beta   90.00
_cell.angle_gamma   90.00
#
_symmetry.space_group_name_H-M   'P 1'
#
loop_
_entity.id
_entity.type
_entity.pdbx_description
1 polymer ?
#
loop_
_entity_poly.entity_id
_entity_poly.type
_entity_poly.pdbx_seq_one_letter_code
_entity_poly.pdbx_strand_id
1 'polypeptide(L)'
;MAKQKSLKSASSNKKTKIVTNGSSQTEILVQLERSQSKLHQTEKLLSVTQKIAGLKNLSEILWTLIEMTTSELDADRGSLFLNDPLTGELYSRVAQGDLTREIRILNTTGIAGAVFQNGVGEIIHDAYADDRFNNKIDEQTGYVTKNIVCAPVRTVRNDIIGVIQILNKKKGRFTKEDLDVVEAITSQAAVSLQNAQGMEEMVKAREKEMQFLDIVSDVTAEIELGSLLQRVMVEATRMLNADRSTLFLNDEKTDELFSRVAMGDGIGEIRLPNNAGIAGAVFTSRETVNIPYAYADLRFNPSFDKQTSYFTRSILCVPIINKDGKCIGCTQALNKKGGGFTEEDESRLKAFTQQVAIALENAKLFEDVAKERAYNHSMLTSMSNAVITIDDEGKIITCNKAGLKILKIRATDIVGKKADEFFTNGRSWILDNINKC
;
A
#
# COMPACT_ATOMS: atom_id res chain seq x y z
N MET A 1 -19.86 -35.49 -84.86
CA MET A 1 -19.10 -36.77 -85.14
C MET A 1 -18.94 -37.40 -83.73
N ALA A 2 -19.75 -38.41 -83.50
CA ALA A 2 -19.49 -39.86 -83.45
C ALA A 2 -18.53 -40.20 -82.28
N LYS A 3 -18.87 -41.05 -81.30
CA LYS A 3 -19.52 -42.34 -81.30
C LYS A 3 -20.02 -42.74 -79.91
N GLN A 4 -21.24 -43.16 -79.78
CA GLN A 4 -21.74 -44.08 -78.78
C GLN A 4 -20.95 -45.39 -78.78
N LYS A 5 -20.67 -45.93 -77.56
CA LYS A 5 -20.69 -47.40 -77.44
C LYS A 5 -21.20 -47.77 -76.02
N SER A 6 -22.33 -48.44 -76.07
CA SER A 6 -22.94 -49.19 -74.97
C SER A 6 -22.10 -50.41 -74.60
N LEU A 7 -22.12 -50.80 -73.33
CA LEU A 7 -21.88 -52.18 -72.94
C LEU A 7 -22.74 -52.53 -71.69
N LYS A 8 -23.46 -53.61 -71.89
CA LYS A 8 -24.50 -54.24 -71.08
C LYS A 8 -23.99 -54.80 -69.76
N SER A 9 -24.84 -54.65 -68.78
CA SER A 9 -25.22 -55.62 -67.72
C SER A 9 -24.31 -56.78 -67.35
N ALA A 10 -23.95 -56.85 -66.04
CA ALA A 10 -23.95 -58.12 -65.35
C ALA A 10 -24.35 -57.86 -63.88
N SER A 11 -25.57 -58.26 -63.60
CA SER A 11 -26.14 -58.43 -62.26
C SER A 11 -25.36 -59.53 -61.53
N SER A 12 -24.68 -59.17 -60.38
CA SER A 12 -24.25 -60.14 -59.43
C SER A 12 -24.66 -59.74 -58.05
N ASN A 13 -25.76 -60.29 -57.63
CA ASN A 13 -26.38 -60.17 -56.30
C ASN A 13 -25.47 -60.87 -55.29
N LYS A 14 -24.46 -60.16 -54.67
CA LYS A 14 -23.80 -60.65 -53.47
C LYS A 14 -24.49 -60.05 -52.25
N LYS A 15 -25.37 -60.82 -51.63
CA LYS A 15 -25.87 -60.62 -50.28
C LYS A 15 -24.70 -60.64 -49.35
N THR A 16 -24.15 -59.47 -48.98
CA THR A 16 -23.20 -59.36 -47.86
C THR A 16 -24.03 -59.54 -46.59
N LYS A 17 -23.95 -60.69 -45.98
CA LYS A 17 -24.42 -60.95 -44.61
C LYS A 17 -23.61 -60.05 -43.70
N ILE A 18 -24.21 -58.99 -43.19
CA ILE A 18 -23.68 -58.21 -42.05
C ILE A 18 -23.84 -59.09 -40.84
N VAL A 19 -22.74 -59.78 -40.45
CA VAL A 19 -22.61 -60.44 -39.16
C VAL A 19 -22.36 -59.29 -38.16
N THR A 20 -23.40 -58.78 -37.58
CA THR A 20 -23.29 -57.87 -36.43
C THR A 20 -22.92 -58.66 -35.22
N ASN A 21 -21.62 -58.69 -34.88
CA ASN A 21 -21.11 -59.23 -33.62
C ASN A 21 -21.74 -58.44 -32.47
N GLY A 22 -22.42 -59.07 -31.56
CA GLY A 22 -22.99 -58.45 -30.35
C GLY A 22 -21.97 -57.73 -29.46
N SER A 23 -20.68 -58.04 -29.59
CA SER A 23 -19.57 -57.33 -28.95
C SER A 23 -19.41 -55.90 -29.49
N SER A 24 -19.61 -55.66 -30.78
CA SER A 24 -19.47 -54.31 -31.38
C SER A 24 -20.56 -53.35 -30.96
N GLN A 25 -21.80 -53.81 -30.76
CA GLN A 25 -22.91 -53.00 -30.27
C GLN A 25 -22.73 -52.58 -28.80
N THR A 26 -22.21 -53.46 -27.96
CA THR A 26 -21.92 -53.20 -26.55
C THR A 26 -20.76 -52.24 -26.40
N GLU A 27 -19.70 -52.34 -27.24
CA GLU A 27 -18.60 -51.39 -27.27
C GLU A 27 -19.05 -49.98 -27.72
N ILE A 28 -19.91 -49.90 -28.72
CA ILE A 28 -20.48 -48.58 -29.18
C ILE A 28 -21.34 -47.94 -28.10
N LEU A 29 -22.16 -48.70 -27.39
CA LEU A 29 -22.98 -48.22 -26.28
C LEU A 29 -22.11 -47.69 -25.14
N VAL A 30 -21.07 -48.42 -24.76
CA VAL A 30 -20.10 -47.97 -23.72
C VAL A 30 -19.35 -46.74 -24.13
N GLN A 31 -18.95 -46.61 -25.42
CA GLN A 31 -18.34 -45.39 -25.95
C GLN A 31 -19.32 -44.23 -25.97
N LEU A 32 -20.58 -44.46 -26.30
CA LEU A 32 -21.62 -43.42 -26.32
C LEU A 32 -21.89 -42.91 -24.89
N GLU A 33 -22.04 -43.80 -23.91
CA GLU A 33 -22.22 -43.45 -22.50
C GLU A 33 -21.02 -42.68 -21.97
N ARG A 34 -19.80 -43.12 -22.28
CA ARG A 34 -18.57 -42.35 -21.94
C ARG A 34 -18.53 -40.98 -22.57
N SER A 35 -18.93 -40.86 -23.83
CA SER A 35 -18.98 -39.55 -24.53
C SER A 35 -20.04 -38.63 -23.96
N GLN A 36 -21.21 -39.15 -23.62
CA GLN A 36 -22.27 -38.38 -22.97
C GLN A 36 -21.86 -37.92 -21.56
N SER A 37 -21.22 -38.80 -20.79
CA SER A 37 -20.69 -38.44 -19.47
C SER A 37 -19.63 -37.32 -19.55
N LYS A 38 -18.70 -37.43 -20.53
CA LYS A 38 -17.71 -36.37 -20.79
C LYS A 38 -18.34 -35.06 -21.22
N LEU A 39 -19.34 -35.10 -22.11
CA LEU A 39 -20.04 -33.89 -22.56
C LEU A 39 -20.72 -33.21 -21.37
N HIS A 40 -21.45 -33.96 -20.57
CA HIS A 40 -22.11 -33.43 -19.38
C HIS A 40 -21.14 -32.82 -18.37
N GLN A 41 -19.99 -33.48 -18.15
CA GLN A 41 -18.93 -32.93 -17.31
C GLN A 41 -18.34 -31.63 -17.88
N THR A 42 -18.14 -31.56 -19.19
CA THR A 42 -17.64 -30.34 -19.87
C THR A 42 -18.65 -29.20 -19.79
N GLU A 43 -19.94 -29.47 -19.99
CA GLU A 43 -21.00 -28.46 -19.86
C GLU A 43 -21.06 -27.89 -18.43
N LYS A 44 -20.91 -28.72 -17.40
CA LYS A 44 -20.85 -28.30 -16.02
C LYS A 44 -19.62 -27.40 -15.74
N LEU A 45 -18.45 -27.80 -16.20
CA LEU A 45 -17.23 -26.99 -16.07
C LEU A 45 -17.36 -25.64 -16.77
N LEU A 46 -17.99 -25.60 -17.96
CA LEU A 46 -18.26 -24.36 -18.67
C LEU A 46 -19.21 -23.46 -17.88
N SER A 47 -20.23 -24.03 -17.24
CA SER A 47 -21.18 -23.26 -16.40
C SER A 47 -20.48 -22.65 -15.18
N VAL A 48 -19.52 -23.35 -14.57
CA VAL A 48 -18.66 -22.84 -13.49
C VAL A 48 -17.89 -21.62 -13.98
N THR A 49 -17.19 -21.77 -15.10
CA THR A 49 -16.39 -20.68 -15.69
C THR A 49 -17.23 -19.44 -16.00
N GLN A 50 -18.43 -19.63 -16.58
CA GLN A 50 -19.32 -18.52 -16.89
C GLN A 50 -19.85 -17.79 -15.66
N LYS A 51 -20.21 -18.52 -14.60
CA LYS A 51 -20.69 -17.92 -13.35
C LYS A 51 -19.60 -17.11 -12.65
N ILE A 52 -18.36 -17.61 -12.67
CA ILE A 52 -17.22 -16.96 -11.99
C ILE A 52 -16.66 -15.80 -12.79
N ALA A 53 -16.66 -15.87 -14.13
CA ALA A 53 -16.07 -14.85 -15.00
C ALA A 53 -16.67 -13.45 -14.84
N GLY A 54 -17.92 -13.34 -14.36
CA GLY A 54 -18.60 -12.08 -14.08
C GLY A 54 -18.31 -11.49 -12.70
N LEU A 55 -17.71 -12.25 -11.79
CA LEU A 55 -17.46 -11.85 -10.42
C LEU A 55 -16.11 -11.11 -10.32
N LYS A 56 -16.11 -10.00 -9.60
CA LYS A 56 -14.89 -9.16 -9.41
C LYS A 56 -14.35 -9.23 -7.98
N ASN A 57 -15.18 -9.65 -7.04
CA ASN A 57 -14.86 -9.70 -5.63
C ASN A 57 -14.35 -11.10 -5.25
N LEU A 58 -13.18 -11.17 -4.63
CA LEU A 58 -12.58 -12.45 -4.20
C LEU A 58 -13.53 -13.27 -3.31
N SER A 59 -14.21 -12.64 -2.36
CA SER A 59 -15.15 -13.34 -1.45
C SER A 59 -16.35 -13.93 -2.19
N GLU A 60 -16.88 -13.24 -3.22
CA GLU A 60 -17.97 -13.77 -4.05
C GLU A 60 -17.52 -14.97 -4.89
N ILE A 61 -16.30 -14.93 -5.43
CA ILE A 61 -15.71 -16.06 -6.17
C ILE A 61 -15.55 -17.27 -5.25
N LEU A 62 -14.97 -17.05 -4.07
CA LEU A 62 -14.78 -18.11 -3.07
C LEU A 62 -16.10 -18.75 -2.65
N TRP A 63 -17.12 -17.92 -2.36
CA TRP A 63 -18.45 -18.40 -1.98
C TRP A 63 -19.11 -19.22 -3.09
N THR A 64 -19.09 -18.69 -4.30
CA THR A 64 -19.68 -19.36 -5.47
C THR A 64 -19.03 -20.73 -5.73
N LEU A 65 -17.70 -20.80 -5.60
CA LEU A 65 -16.96 -22.06 -5.73
C LEU A 65 -17.36 -23.09 -4.67
N ILE A 66 -17.44 -22.69 -3.42
CA ILE A 66 -17.84 -23.57 -2.33
C ILE A 66 -19.26 -24.04 -2.54
N GLU A 67 -20.20 -23.15 -2.85
CA GLU A 67 -21.59 -23.47 -3.08
C GLU A 67 -21.78 -24.45 -4.25
N MET A 68 -21.11 -24.18 -5.37
CA MET A 68 -21.19 -25.06 -6.54
C MET A 68 -20.59 -26.44 -6.26
N THR A 69 -19.42 -26.47 -5.61
CA THR A 69 -18.74 -27.75 -5.30
C THR A 69 -19.53 -28.57 -4.30
N THR A 70 -20.05 -27.97 -3.24
CA THR A 70 -20.89 -28.67 -2.25
C THR A 70 -22.19 -29.20 -2.86
N SER A 71 -22.82 -28.39 -3.72
CA SER A 71 -24.05 -28.82 -4.43
C SER A 71 -23.78 -29.97 -5.39
N GLU A 72 -22.67 -29.92 -6.13
CA GLU A 72 -22.31 -30.95 -7.10
C GLU A 72 -21.99 -32.30 -6.43
N LEU A 73 -21.35 -32.27 -5.26
CA LEU A 73 -20.98 -33.47 -4.52
C LEU A 73 -22.07 -33.98 -3.58
N ASP A 74 -23.23 -33.34 -3.51
CA ASP A 74 -24.28 -33.57 -2.50
C ASP A 74 -23.67 -33.64 -1.08
N ALA A 75 -22.85 -32.64 -0.77
CA ALA A 75 -22.17 -32.53 0.50
C ALA A 75 -22.82 -31.46 1.40
N ASP A 76 -22.43 -31.44 2.68
CA ASP A 76 -23.06 -30.60 3.69
C ASP A 76 -22.39 -29.22 3.76
N ARG A 77 -21.05 -29.17 3.82
CA ARG A 77 -20.27 -27.93 3.94
C ARG A 77 -19.01 -27.94 3.10
N GLY A 78 -18.52 -26.76 2.80
CA GLY A 78 -17.24 -26.55 2.17
C GLY A 78 -16.49 -25.35 2.75
N SER A 79 -15.17 -25.39 2.63
CA SER A 79 -14.26 -24.29 2.95
C SER A 79 -13.16 -24.21 1.90
N LEU A 80 -12.77 -23.02 1.51
CA LEU A 80 -11.65 -22.79 0.61
C LEU A 80 -10.64 -21.90 1.32
N PHE A 81 -9.41 -22.38 1.39
CA PHE A 81 -8.27 -21.71 2.00
C PHE A 81 -7.32 -21.24 0.91
N LEU A 82 -6.91 -19.98 0.97
CA LEU A 82 -5.86 -19.42 0.14
C LEU A 82 -4.57 -19.30 0.95
N ASN A 83 -3.42 -19.43 0.30
CA ASN A 83 -2.13 -19.28 0.95
C ASN A 83 -1.73 -17.82 1.02
N ASP A 84 -1.29 -17.39 2.20
CA ASP A 84 -0.61 -16.12 2.41
C ASP A 84 0.91 -16.39 2.42
N PRO A 85 1.64 -16.00 1.36
CA PRO A 85 3.07 -16.30 1.27
C PRO A 85 3.92 -15.50 2.28
N LEU A 86 3.40 -14.39 2.83
CA LEU A 86 4.11 -13.55 3.78
C LEU A 86 4.07 -14.14 5.20
N THR A 87 2.93 -14.72 5.59
CA THR A 87 2.76 -15.28 6.94
C THR A 87 2.98 -16.78 6.99
N GLY A 88 2.97 -17.48 5.84
CA GLY A 88 3.01 -18.93 5.77
C GLY A 88 1.73 -19.58 6.28
N GLU A 89 0.60 -18.91 6.16
CA GLU A 89 -0.71 -19.35 6.63
C GLU A 89 -1.67 -19.64 5.48
N LEU A 90 -2.55 -20.60 5.68
CA LEU A 90 -3.76 -20.79 4.91
C LEU A 90 -4.89 -20.02 5.57
N TYR A 91 -5.55 -19.14 4.84
CA TYR A 91 -6.67 -18.35 5.35
C TYR A 91 -7.95 -18.58 4.55
N SER A 92 -9.08 -18.65 5.24
CA SER A 92 -10.40 -18.75 4.64
C SER A 92 -11.29 -17.62 5.09
N ARG A 93 -11.75 -16.81 4.13
CA ARG A 93 -12.71 -15.72 4.36
C ARG A 93 -14.15 -16.20 4.29
N VAL A 94 -14.34 -17.38 3.73
CA VAL A 94 -15.64 -17.94 3.45
C VAL A 94 -15.63 -19.40 3.85
N ALA A 95 -16.47 -19.74 4.82
CA ALA A 95 -16.81 -21.10 5.20
C ALA A 95 -18.33 -21.21 5.34
N GLN A 96 -18.91 -22.30 4.85
CA GLN A 96 -20.34 -22.54 5.03
C GLN A 96 -20.60 -22.93 6.52
N GLY A 97 -21.59 -22.29 7.13
CA GLY A 97 -21.96 -22.46 8.54
C GLY A 97 -21.93 -21.16 9.32
N ASP A 98 -22.10 -21.21 10.64
CA ASP A 98 -22.21 -20.04 11.52
C ASP A 98 -20.89 -19.33 11.84
N LEU A 99 -19.82 -19.62 11.10
CA LEU A 99 -18.51 -19.01 11.27
C LEU A 99 -18.48 -17.62 10.61
N THR A 100 -18.50 -16.58 11.44
CA THR A 100 -18.41 -15.17 11.01
C THR A 100 -16.98 -14.64 10.97
N ARG A 101 -15.98 -15.48 11.26
CA ARG A 101 -14.57 -15.07 11.36
C ARG A 101 -13.71 -15.77 10.31
N GLU A 102 -12.72 -15.05 9.82
CA GLU A 102 -11.64 -15.63 9.01
C GLU A 102 -10.91 -16.71 9.80
N ILE A 103 -10.78 -17.91 9.20
CA ILE A 103 -10.01 -19.02 9.76
C ILE A 103 -8.59 -18.90 9.22
N ARG A 104 -7.59 -18.89 10.10
CA ARG A 104 -6.17 -18.94 9.74
C ARG A 104 -5.53 -20.16 10.41
N ILE A 105 -4.77 -20.91 9.62
CA ILE A 105 -3.99 -22.07 10.05
C ILE A 105 -2.63 -22.04 9.36
N LEU A 106 -1.61 -22.58 10.01
CA LEU A 106 -0.31 -22.72 9.34
C LEU A 106 -0.46 -23.61 8.10
N ASN A 107 0.21 -23.25 7.01
CA ASN A 107 0.14 -24.00 5.75
C ASN A 107 0.83 -25.37 5.79
N THR A 108 1.37 -25.76 6.96
CA THR A 108 1.96 -27.07 7.26
C THR A 108 1.08 -27.92 8.19
N THR A 109 -0.06 -27.41 8.66
CA THR A 109 -0.83 -28.02 9.74
C THR A 109 -2.14 -28.62 9.23
N GLY A 110 -2.49 -29.77 9.75
CA GLY A 110 -3.76 -30.45 9.47
C GLY A 110 -3.84 -31.08 8.08
N ILE A 111 -5.02 -31.53 7.70
CA ILE A 111 -5.29 -32.13 6.39
C ILE A 111 -5.10 -31.12 5.29
N ALA A 112 -5.59 -29.89 5.49
CA ALA A 112 -5.43 -28.79 4.52
C ALA A 112 -3.95 -28.47 4.27
N GLY A 113 -3.15 -28.37 5.35
CA GLY A 113 -1.72 -28.12 5.22
C GLY A 113 -0.98 -29.28 4.52
N ALA A 114 -1.31 -30.52 4.83
CA ALA A 114 -0.72 -31.67 4.16
C ALA A 114 -1.00 -31.67 2.65
N VAL A 115 -2.25 -31.43 2.24
CA VAL A 115 -2.64 -31.33 0.82
C VAL A 115 -1.98 -30.14 0.14
N PHE A 116 -1.85 -29.02 0.84
CA PHE A 116 -1.13 -27.85 0.31
C PHE A 116 0.35 -28.14 0.05
N GLN A 117 1.03 -28.78 0.99
CA GLN A 117 2.47 -29.09 0.88
C GLN A 117 2.76 -30.17 -0.16
N ASN A 118 1.96 -31.26 -0.15
CA ASN A 118 2.19 -32.41 -1.03
C ASN A 118 1.62 -32.19 -2.43
N GLY A 119 0.62 -31.32 -2.54
CA GLY A 119 -0.08 -31.05 -3.79
C GLY A 119 -0.92 -32.23 -4.27
N VAL A 120 -1.26 -33.18 -3.46
CA VAL A 120 -2.07 -34.33 -3.85
C VAL A 120 -3.39 -34.28 -3.11
N GLY A 121 -4.50 -34.37 -3.86
CA GLY A 121 -5.82 -34.43 -3.26
C GLY A 121 -6.04 -35.71 -2.45
N GLU A 122 -6.74 -35.62 -1.33
CA GLU A 122 -6.97 -36.72 -0.41
C GLU A 122 -8.46 -36.86 -0.07
N ILE A 123 -8.87 -38.12 0.16
CA ILE A 123 -10.20 -38.48 0.65
C ILE A 123 -10.04 -39.12 2.04
N ILE A 124 -10.63 -38.48 3.04
CA ILE A 124 -10.63 -38.97 4.43
C ILE A 124 -12.03 -39.53 4.73
N HIS A 125 -12.13 -40.81 4.93
CA HIS A 125 -13.41 -41.49 5.16
C HIS A 125 -13.92 -41.39 6.60
N ASP A 126 -13.03 -41.19 7.57
CA ASP A 126 -13.32 -40.91 8.96
C ASP A 126 -12.37 -39.85 9.48
N ALA A 127 -12.91 -38.65 9.67
CA ALA A 127 -12.10 -37.49 10.07
C ALA A 127 -11.48 -37.64 11.46
N TYR A 128 -12.23 -38.26 12.40
CA TYR A 128 -11.74 -38.44 13.78
C TYR A 128 -10.70 -39.57 13.92
N ALA A 129 -10.57 -40.43 12.92
CA ALA A 129 -9.54 -41.46 12.87
C ALA A 129 -8.22 -40.98 12.24
N ASP A 130 -8.17 -39.76 11.67
CA ASP A 130 -6.97 -39.16 11.08
C ASP A 130 -6.28 -38.25 12.09
N ASP A 131 -5.06 -38.58 12.48
CA ASP A 131 -4.26 -37.84 13.48
C ASP A 131 -4.02 -36.36 13.12
N ARG A 132 -4.15 -35.98 11.83
CA ARG A 132 -4.01 -34.61 11.34
C ARG A 132 -5.28 -33.78 11.55
N PHE A 133 -6.41 -34.41 11.84
CA PHE A 133 -7.68 -33.73 12.00
C PHE A 133 -7.73 -32.91 13.28
N ASN A 134 -8.06 -31.62 13.17
CA ASN A 134 -8.20 -30.71 14.32
C ASN A 134 -9.68 -30.60 14.72
N ASN A 135 -10.07 -31.36 15.77
CA ASN A 135 -11.43 -31.36 16.28
C ASN A 135 -11.87 -30.11 17.04
N LYS A 136 -10.96 -29.17 17.33
CA LYS A 136 -11.28 -27.93 18.07
C LYS A 136 -12.32 -27.08 17.36
N ILE A 137 -12.35 -27.10 16.05
CA ILE A 137 -13.35 -26.33 15.26
C ILE A 137 -14.71 -26.98 15.43
N ASP A 138 -14.79 -28.28 15.37
CA ASP A 138 -16.04 -29.02 15.61
C ASP A 138 -16.56 -28.80 17.04
N GLU A 139 -15.69 -28.82 18.03
CA GLU A 139 -16.02 -28.54 19.44
C GLU A 139 -16.57 -27.12 19.63
N GLN A 140 -16.01 -26.14 18.94
CA GLN A 140 -16.45 -24.74 19.04
C GLN A 140 -17.76 -24.46 18.31
N THR A 141 -18.03 -25.16 17.22
CA THR A 141 -19.19 -24.92 16.36
C THR A 141 -20.36 -25.90 16.60
N GLY A 142 -20.12 -26.98 17.38
CA GLY A 142 -21.07 -28.06 17.53
C GLY A 142 -21.29 -28.90 16.27
N TYR A 143 -20.43 -28.70 15.25
CA TYR A 143 -20.48 -29.50 14.02
C TYR A 143 -19.72 -30.81 14.18
N VAL A 144 -20.13 -31.86 13.49
CA VAL A 144 -19.47 -33.16 13.50
C VAL A 144 -19.00 -33.48 12.09
N THR A 145 -17.70 -33.41 11.87
CA THR A 145 -17.07 -33.76 10.61
C THR A 145 -16.89 -35.27 10.51
N LYS A 146 -17.54 -35.94 9.56
CA LYS A 146 -17.48 -37.38 9.36
C LYS A 146 -16.45 -37.79 8.32
N ASN A 147 -16.55 -37.19 7.12
CA ASN A 147 -15.67 -37.46 6.01
C ASN A 147 -15.33 -36.19 5.28
N ILE A 148 -14.15 -36.17 4.63
CA ILE A 148 -13.58 -35.02 3.98
C ILE A 148 -13.05 -35.43 2.60
N VAL A 149 -13.29 -34.61 1.58
CA VAL A 149 -12.47 -34.57 0.38
C VAL A 149 -11.72 -33.23 0.38
N CYS A 150 -10.41 -33.28 0.24
CA CYS A 150 -9.53 -32.12 0.24
C CYS A 150 -8.69 -32.14 -1.04
N ALA A 151 -8.73 -31.04 -1.79
CA ALA A 151 -8.02 -30.92 -3.06
C ALA A 151 -7.21 -29.61 -3.14
N PRO A 152 -6.03 -29.63 -3.78
CA PRO A 152 -5.24 -28.41 -4.00
C PRO A 152 -5.92 -27.52 -5.07
N VAL A 153 -5.85 -26.22 -4.88
CA VAL A 153 -6.20 -25.22 -5.89
C VAL A 153 -4.94 -24.84 -6.64
N ARG A 154 -4.87 -25.21 -7.92
CA ARG A 154 -3.67 -25.04 -8.75
C ARG A 154 -3.88 -24.04 -9.86
N THR A 155 -2.87 -23.20 -10.09
CA THR A 155 -2.81 -22.35 -11.27
C THR A 155 -2.57 -23.17 -12.54
N VAL A 156 -2.71 -22.53 -13.69
CA VAL A 156 -2.35 -23.12 -15.00
C VAL A 156 -0.85 -23.53 -15.07
N ARG A 157 0.00 -22.87 -14.26
CA ARG A 157 1.42 -23.18 -14.14
C ARG A 157 1.73 -24.30 -13.15
N ASN A 158 0.69 -24.90 -12.58
CA ASN A 158 0.78 -25.94 -11.56
C ASN A 158 1.24 -25.46 -10.16
N ASP A 159 1.29 -24.15 -9.92
CA ASP A 159 1.56 -23.60 -8.59
C ASP A 159 0.34 -23.78 -7.70
N ILE A 160 0.53 -24.15 -6.44
CA ILE A 160 -0.57 -24.32 -5.48
C ILE A 160 -0.82 -22.96 -4.79
N ILE A 161 -2.01 -22.42 -4.98
CA ILE A 161 -2.42 -21.14 -4.38
C ILE A 161 -3.32 -21.32 -3.16
N GLY A 162 -3.77 -22.54 -2.89
CA GLY A 162 -4.66 -22.84 -1.77
C GLY A 162 -5.17 -24.26 -1.79
N VAL A 163 -6.16 -24.53 -0.96
CA VAL A 163 -6.84 -25.83 -0.86
C VAL A 163 -8.33 -25.64 -0.65
N ILE A 164 -9.13 -26.58 -1.17
CA ILE A 164 -10.56 -26.69 -0.90
C ILE A 164 -10.83 -27.95 -0.07
N GLN A 165 -11.69 -27.81 0.92
CA GLN A 165 -12.19 -28.94 1.72
C GLN A 165 -13.71 -28.99 1.60
N ILE A 166 -14.24 -30.16 1.27
CA ILE A 166 -15.67 -30.43 1.25
C ILE A 166 -15.97 -31.51 2.29
N LEU A 167 -16.95 -31.24 3.13
CA LEU A 167 -17.23 -32.01 4.34
C LEU A 167 -18.57 -32.70 4.26
N ASN A 168 -18.64 -33.90 4.77
CA ASN A 168 -19.86 -34.68 5.00
C ASN A 168 -20.72 -34.91 3.76
N LYS A 169 -20.34 -35.83 2.90
CA LYS A 169 -21.21 -36.31 1.81
C LYS A 169 -22.55 -36.81 2.37
N LYS A 170 -23.66 -36.31 1.90
CA LYS A 170 -25.00 -36.59 2.44
C LYS A 170 -25.42 -38.05 2.18
N LYS A 171 -25.03 -38.61 1.03
CA LYS A 171 -25.33 -39.98 0.65
C LYS A 171 -24.04 -40.72 0.30
N GLY A 172 -23.73 -41.76 1.05
CA GLY A 172 -22.54 -42.60 0.81
C GLY A 172 -21.25 -41.99 1.35
N ARG A 173 -20.15 -42.25 0.66
CA ARG A 173 -18.80 -41.75 0.97
C ARG A 173 -18.22 -41.05 -0.24
N PHE A 174 -17.28 -40.15 -0.03
CA PHE A 174 -16.54 -39.55 -1.15
C PHE A 174 -15.77 -40.61 -1.91
N THR A 175 -15.79 -40.52 -3.24
CA THR A 175 -15.10 -41.41 -4.17
C THR A 175 -13.98 -40.66 -4.91
N LYS A 176 -13.21 -41.40 -5.69
CA LYS A 176 -12.17 -40.78 -6.53
C LYS A 176 -12.76 -39.87 -7.58
N GLU A 177 -13.92 -40.21 -8.12
CA GLU A 177 -14.65 -39.40 -9.08
C GLU A 177 -15.08 -38.06 -8.46
N ASP A 178 -15.46 -38.05 -7.17
CA ASP A 178 -15.75 -36.79 -6.46
C ASP A 178 -14.50 -35.91 -6.33
N LEU A 179 -13.35 -36.50 -6.01
CA LEU A 179 -12.08 -35.79 -5.95
C LEU A 179 -11.70 -35.17 -7.33
N ASP A 180 -11.83 -35.98 -8.39
CA ASP A 180 -11.54 -35.52 -9.77
C ASP A 180 -12.45 -34.34 -10.16
N VAL A 181 -13.73 -34.33 -9.74
CA VAL A 181 -14.65 -33.22 -9.93
C VAL A 181 -14.20 -31.97 -9.16
N VAL A 182 -13.80 -32.11 -7.91
CA VAL A 182 -13.31 -30.98 -7.10
C VAL A 182 -12.07 -30.38 -7.75
N GLU A 183 -11.10 -31.19 -8.16
CA GLU A 183 -9.87 -30.74 -8.82
C GLU A 183 -10.18 -30.04 -10.16
N ALA A 184 -11.12 -30.53 -10.93
CA ALA A 184 -11.54 -29.91 -12.19
C ALA A 184 -12.19 -28.55 -11.96
N ILE A 185 -13.11 -28.41 -10.99
CA ILE A 185 -13.77 -27.16 -10.64
C ILE A 185 -12.74 -26.13 -10.16
N THR A 186 -11.85 -26.52 -9.25
CA THR A 186 -10.83 -25.60 -8.67
C THR A 186 -9.80 -25.17 -9.70
N SER A 187 -9.40 -26.06 -10.61
CA SER A 187 -8.49 -25.73 -11.71
C SER A 187 -9.08 -24.68 -12.66
N GLN A 188 -10.37 -24.79 -12.99
CA GLN A 188 -11.06 -23.80 -13.81
C GLN A 188 -11.19 -22.43 -13.12
N ALA A 189 -11.37 -22.44 -11.82
CA ALA A 189 -11.53 -21.21 -11.03
C ALA A 189 -10.20 -20.53 -10.69
N ALA A 190 -9.10 -21.25 -10.74
CA ALA A 190 -7.80 -20.78 -10.26
C ALA A 190 -7.35 -19.46 -10.92
N VAL A 191 -7.59 -19.30 -12.22
CA VAL A 191 -7.26 -18.05 -12.94
C VAL A 191 -8.05 -16.87 -12.40
N SER A 192 -9.36 -17.05 -12.17
CA SER A 192 -10.22 -16.01 -11.63
C SER A 192 -9.87 -15.67 -10.19
N LEU A 193 -9.53 -16.67 -9.38
CA LEU A 193 -9.05 -16.47 -8.01
C LEU A 193 -7.75 -15.70 -7.97
N GLN A 194 -6.77 -16.08 -8.78
CA GLN A 194 -5.46 -15.41 -8.85
C GLN A 194 -5.61 -13.97 -9.31
N ASN A 195 -6.43 -13.71 -10.33
CA ASN A 195 -6.70 -12.36 -10.81
C ASN A 195 -7.39 -11.51 -9.73
N ALA A 196 -8.37 -12.05 -9.02
CA ALA A 196 -9.05 -11.34 -7.94
C ALA A 196 -8.15 -11.05 -6.74
N GLN A 197 -7.26 -11.99 -6.35
CA GLN A 197 -6.23 -11.75 -5.33
C GLN A 197 -5.29 -10.63 -5.76
N GLY A 198 -4.70 -10.72 -6.95
CA GLY A 198 -3.79 -9.70 -7.46
C GLY A 198 -4.44 -8.32 -7.57
N MET A 199 -5.73 -8.26 -7.95
CA MET A 199 -6.50 -7.01 -7.99
C MET A 199 -6.69 -6.43 -6.59
N GLU A 200 -7.02 -7.26 -5.59
CA GLU A 200 -7.18 -6.80 -4.20
C GLU A 200 -5.86 -6.30 -3.60
N GLU A 201 -4.76 -7.00 -3.85
CA GLU A 201 -3.42 -6.56 -3.44
C GLU A 201 -3.03 -5.23 -4.10
N MET A 202 -3.31 -5.08 -5.39
CA MET A 202 -3.06 -3.84 -6.12
C MET A 202 -3.90 -2.67 -5.59
N VAL A 203 -5.18 -2.90 -5.27
CA VAL A 203 -6.04 -1.88 -4.67
C VAL A 203 -5.50 -1.45 -3.30
N LYS A 204 -5.14 -2.40 -2.44
CA LYS A 204 -4.55 -2.12 -1.12
C LYS A 204 -3.22 -1.36 -1.22
N ALA A 205 -2.36 -1.75 -2.16
CA ALA A 205 -1.09 -1.06 -2.39
C ALA A 205 -1.34 0.39 -2.85
N ARG A 206 -2.28 0.59 -3.77
CA ARG A 206 -2.66 1.93 -4.26
C ARG A 206 -3.28 2.80 -3.17
N GLU A 207 -4.14 2.24 -2.32
CA GLU A 207 -4.69 2.98 -1.18
C GLU A 207 -3.61 3.45 -0.21
N LYS A 208 -2.63 2.60 0.10
CA LYS A 208 -1.47 2.97 0.92
C LYS A 208 -0.63 4.07 0.26
N GLU A 209 -0.44 4.00 -1.05
CA GLU A 209 0.30 5.02 -1.80
C GLU A 209 -0.45 6.36 -1.82
N MET A 210 -1.76 6.35 -2.04
CA MET A 210 -2.57 7.57 -1.98
C MET A 210 -2.54 8.21 -0.60
N GLN A 211 -2.67 7.43 0.47
CA GLN A 211 -2.54 7.93 1.84
C GLN A 211 -1.17 8.58 2.09
N PHE A 212 -0.11 8.00 1.55
CA PHE A 212 1.22 8.60 1.64
C PHE A 212 1.31 9.92 0.88
N LEU A 213 0.76 10.01 -0.34
CA LEU A 213 0.72 11.25 -1.13
C LEU A 213 -0.11 12.34 -0.46
N ASP A 214 -1.23 12.00 0.18
CA ASP A 214 -2.04 12.95 0.94
C ASP A 214 -1.23 13.54 2.12
N ILE A 215 -0.52 12.70 2.88
CA ILE A 215 0.36 13.14 3.96
C ILE A 215 1.44 14.10 3.43
N VAL A 216 2.09 13.74 2.33
CA VAL A 216 3.13 14.58 1.70
C VAL A 216 2.55 15.92 1.26
N SER A 217 1.40 15.90 0.60
CA SER A 217 0.70 17.11 0.14
C SER A 217 0.38 18.06 1.29
N ASP A 218 -0.16 17.51 2.37
CA ASP A 218 -0.52 18.26 3.57
C ASP A 218 0.70 18.92 4.24
N VAL A 219 1.83 18.22 4.27
CA VAL A 219 3.08 18.74 4.84
C VAL A 219 3.70 19.80 3.94
N THR A 220 3.72 19.59 2.61
CA THR A 220 4.35 20.51 1.67
C THR A 220 3.55 21.80 1.43
N ALA A 221 2.27 21.82 1.78
CA ALA A 221 1.42 23.02 1.70
C ALA A 221 1.69 24.01 2.84
N GLU A 222 2.37 23.60 3.92
CA GLU A 222 2.64 24.46 5.07
C GLU A 222 3.83 25.39 4.79
N ILE A 223 3.64 26.67 4.93
CA ILE A 223 4.65 27.71 4.62
C ILE A 223 5.34 28.22 5.91
N GLU A 224 4.64 28.18 7.04
CA GLU A 224 5.20 28.64 8.31
C GLU A 224 6.08 27.56 8.92
N LEU A 225 7.37 27.88 9.12
CA LEU A 225 8.38 26.91 9.53
C LEU A 225 8.04 26.18 10.84
N GLY A 226 7.48 26.88 11.82
CA GLY A 226 7.12 26.26 13.12
C GLY A 226 5.98 25.24 12.97
N SER A 227 4.93 25.61 12.25
CA SER A 227 3.79 24.75 11.94
C SER A 227 4.21 23.55 11.09
N LEU A 228 5.09 23.75 10.09
CA LEU A 228 5.66 22.70 9.27
C LEU A 228 6.40 21.65 10.13
N LEU A 229 7.29 22.09 11.02
CA LEU A 229 8.06 21.19 11.89
C LEU A 229 7.14 20.34 12.77
N GLN A 230 6.11 20.96 13.34
CA GLN A 230 5.13 20.23 14.17
C GLN A 230 4.36 19.20 13.34
N ARG A 231 3.89 19.59 12.16
CA ARG A 231 3.12 18.70 11.27
C ARG A 231 3.94 17.51 10.80
N VAL A 232 5.20 17.75 10.40
CA VAL A 232 6.14 16.67 10.02
C VAL A 232 6.27 15.63 11.11
N MET A 233 6.39 16.03 12.37
CA MET A 233 6.56 15.09 13.49
C MET A 233 5.28 14.30 13.76
N VAL A 234 4.11 14.96 13.72
CA VAL A 234 2.82 14.28 13.88
C VAL A 234 2.64 13.23 12.80
N GLU A 235 2.88 13.58 11.55
CA GLU A 235 2.68 12.68 10.42
C GLU A 235 3.72 11.54 10.39
N ALA A 236 5.00 11.81 10.70
CA ALA A 236 6.01 10.77 10.83
C ALA A 236 5.64 9.75 11.92
N THR A 237 5.17 10.23 13.08
CA THR A 237 4.72 9.37 14.18
C THR A 237 3.54 8.48 13.76
N ARG A 238 2.55 9.08 13.09
CA ARG A 238 1.36 8.37 12.61
C ARG A 238 1.70 7.33 11.54
N MET A 239 2.48 7.73 10.53
CA MET A 239 2.85 6.90 9.39
C MET A 239 3.61 5.65 9.80
N LEU A 240 4.49 5.78 10.81
CA LEU A 240 5.32 4.69 11.30
C LEU A 240 4.69 3.90 12.44
N ASN A 241 3.48 4.29 12.89
CA ASN A 241 2.87 3.73 14.10
C ASN A 241 3.85 3.74 15.29
N ALA A 242 4.57 4.85 15.46
CA ALA A 242 5.56 5.05 16.51
C ALA A 242 4.93 5.73 17.75
N ASP A 243 5.64 5.76 18.87
CA ASP A 243 5.19 6.51 20.03
C ASP A 243 5.50 8.01 19.90
N ARG A 244 6.68 8.33 19.39
CA ARG A 244 7.18 9.70 19.24
C ARG A 244 8.05 9.85 18.00
N SER A 245 8.15 11.07 17.50
CA SER A 245 9.16 11.46 16.53
C SER A 245 9.77 12.82 16.90
N THR A 246 10.97 13.06 16.42
CA THR A 246 11.70 14.32 16.61
C THR A 246 12.40 14.66 15.30
N LEU A 247 12.30 15.91 14.88
CA LEU A 247 13.04 16.45 13.76
C LEU A 247 14.11 17.40 14.28
N PHE A 248 15.35 17.09 13.96
CA PHE A 248 16.52 17.91 14.29
C PHE A 248 16.99 18.66 13.04
N LEU A 249 17.19 19.96 13.15
CA LEU A 249 17.85 20.79 12.14
C LEU A 249 19.25 21.16 12.60
N ASN A 250 20.18 21.32 11.67
CA ASN A 250 21.53 21.78 11.97
C ASN A 250 21.60 23.30 12.05
N ASP A 251 22.13 23.82 13.13
CA ASP A 251 22.52 25.21 13.28
C ASP A 251 24.00 25.36 12.88
N GLU A 252 24.27 25.90 11.71
CA GLU A 252 25.64 26.05 11.18
C GLU A 252 26.50 27.05 11.98
N LYS A 253 25.88 27.90 12.82
CA LYS A 253 26.60 28.89 13.61
C LYS A 253 27.14 28.32 14.89
N THR A 254 26.44 27.33 15.47
CA THR A 254 26.80 26.70 16.77
C THR A 254 27.29 25.28 16.62
N ASP A 255 27.22 24.69 15.40
CA ASP A 255 27.49 23.27 15.12
C ASP A 255 26.67 22.33 15.99
N GLU A 256 25.39 22.69 16.19
CA GLU A 256 24.43 21.93 16.97
C GLU A 256 23.25 21.44 16.14
N LEU A 257 22.76 20.27 16.48
CA LEU A 257 21.43 19.83 16.09
C LEU A 257 20.42 20.35 17.11
N PHE A 258 19.37 21.01 16.63
CA PHE A 258 18.30 21.53 17.48
C PHE A 258 16.93 21.06 17.00
N SER A 259 16.02 20.86 17.96
CA SER A 259 14.61 20.63 17.70
C SER A 259 13.78 21.65 18.45
N ARG A 260 13.00 22.45 17.71
CA ARG A 260 12.07 23.45 18.29
C ARG A 260 10.81 22.83 18.86
N VAL A 261 10.47 21.63 18.41
CA VAL A 261 9.26 20.93 18.80
C VAL A 261 9.63 19.49 19.09
N ALA A 262 9.55 19.07 20.34
CA ALA A 262 9.63 17.68 20.76
C ALA A 262 8.21 17.21 21.12
N MET A 263 7.76 16.09 20.57
CA MET A 263 6.49 15.50 20.96
C MET A 263 6.62 14.88 22.36
N GLY A 264 5.97 15.46 23.34
CA GLY A 264 5.93 15.01 24.73
C GLY A 264 5.72 16.18 25.68
N ASP A 265 5.04 15.93 26.81
CA ASP A 265 4.74 16.96 27.80
C ASP A 265 6.00 17.56 28.41
N GLY A 266 6.19 18.88 28.29
CA GLY A 266 7.17 19.64 29.03
C GLY A 266 8.60 19.67 28.50
N ILE A 267 8.89 19.16 27.30
CA ILE A 267 10.22 19.24 26.69
C ILE A 267 10.27 20.50 25.81
N GLY A 268 11.09 21.48 26.24
CA GLY A 268 11.42 22.65 25.43
C GLY A 268 12.33 22.32 24.24
N GLU A 269 13.00 23.33 23.70
CA GLU A 269 14.00 23.14 22.64
C GLU A 269 15.09 22.18 23.08
N ILE A 270 15.34 21.11 22.28
CA ILE A 270 16.44 20.18 22.49
C ILE A 270 17.61 20.65 21.64
N ARG A 271 18.79 20.82 22.24
CA ARG A 271 20.06 21.09 21.56
C ARG A 271 21.09 20.05 21.91
N LEU A 272 21.86 19.60 20.92
CA LEU A 272 22.97 18.66 21.09
C LEU A 272 24.03 18.92 20.02
N PRO A 273 25.34 18.65 20.33
CA PRO A 273 26.39 18.74 19.32
C PRO A 273 26.02 17.89 18.08
N ASN A 274 26.31 18.43 16.88
CA ASN A 274 25.88 17.79 15.62
C ASN A 274 26.59 16.46 15.30
N ASN A 275 27.53 16.04 16.13
CA ASN A 275 28.23 14.75 16.09
C ASN A 275 27.86 13.81 17.26
N ALA A 276 26.94 14.21 18.14
CA ALA A 276 26.64 13.47 19.36
C ALA A 276 25.39 12.58 19.21
N GLY A 277 25.44 11.41 19.83
CA GLY A 277 24.30 10.48 19.86
C GLY A 277 23.97 9.86 18.50
N ILE A 278 22.79 9.24 18.41
CA ILE A 278 22.31 8.61 17.18
C ILE A 278 21.98 9.66 16.11
N ALA A 279 21.33 10.77 16.50
CA ALA A 279 21.03 11.85 15.59
C ALA A 279 22.28 12.46 14.95
N GLY A 280 23.34 12.72 15.77
CA GLY A 280 24.61 13.23 15.27
C GLY A 280 25.36 12.22 14.40
N ALA A 281 25.31 10.93 14.74
CA ALA A 281 25.89 9.88 13.91
C ALA A 281 25.24 9.85 12.51
N VAL A 282 23.90 9.92 12.43
CA VAL A 282 23.14 9.95 11.17
C VAL A 282 23.40 11.24 10.37
N PHE A 283 23.44 12.38 11.06
CA PHE A 283 23.76 13.66 10.43
C PHE A 283 25.15 13.65 9.78
N THR A 284 26.15 13.10 10.48
CA THR A 284 27.55 13.08 10.03
C THR A 284 27.79 12.04 8.94
N SER A 285 27.27 10.81 9.12
CA SER A 285 27.46 9.72 8.15
C SER A 285 26.54 9.87 6.92
N ARG A 286 25.42 10.55 7.05
CA ARG A 286 24.32 10.63 6.06
C ARG A 286 23.68 9.28 5.78
N GLU A 287 23.86 8.32 6.66
CA GLU A 287 23.30 6.97 6.56
C GLU A 287 22.14 6.80 7.53
N THR A 288 21.12 6.08 7.09
CA THR A 288 19.99 5.72 7.95
C THR A 288 20.42 4.71 9.00
N VAL A 289 19.90 4.85 10.20
CA VAL A 289 20.15 3.94 11.32
C VAL A 289 18.82 3.41 11.85
N ASN A 290 18.69 2.08 11.87
CA ASN A 290 17.54 1.35 12.43
C ASN A 290 18.04 0.48 13.59
N ILE A 291 17.63 0.81 14.80
CA ILE A 291 18.10 0.18 16.04
C ILE A 291 16.91 -0.48 16.72
N PRO A 292 16.84 -1.82 16.76
CA PRO A 292 15.74 -2.53 17.43
C PRO A 292 15.82 -2.46 18.96
N TYR A 293 17.02 -2.25 19.53
CA TYR A 293 17.25 -2.19 20.98
C TYR A 293 18.18 -1.01 21.31
N ALA A 294 17.60 0.14 21.64
CA ALA A 294 18.34 1.39 21.85
C ALA A 294 19.45 1.29 22.88
N TYR A 295 19.20 0.64 24.02
CA TYR A 295 20.19 0.49 25.11
C TYR A 295 21.37 -0.46 24.78
N ALA A 296 21.29 -1.21 23.69
CA ALA A 296 22.40 -2.04 23.20
C ALA A 296 23.35 -1.25 22.27
N ASP A 297 22.95 -0.07 21.81
CA ASP A 297 23.79 0.77 20.93
C ASP A 297 24.61 1.75 21.74
N LEU A 298 25.95 1.73 21.57
CA LEU A 298 26.89 2.57 22.32
C LEU A 298 26.73 4.08 22.05
N ARG A 299 26.10 4.45 20.96
CA ARG A 299 25.79 5.85 20.60
C ARG A 299 24.57 6.40 21.34
N PHE A 300 23.72 5.50 21.88
CA PHE A 300 22.53 5.92 22.61
C PHE A 300 22.87 6.57 23.95
N ASN A 301 22.32 7.77 24.18
CA ASN A 301 22.49 8.47 25.46
C ASN A 301 21.24 8.34 26.33
N PRO A 302 21.26 7.55 27.42
CA PRO A 302 20.09 7.32 28.26
C PRO A 302 19.72 8.49 29.17
N SER A 303 20.50 9.60 29.18
CA SER A 303 20.23 10.74 30.08
C SER A 303 18.88 11.40 29.79
N PHE A 304 18.45 11.49 28.54
CA PHE A 304 17.13 12.01 28.17
C PHE A 304 16.00 11.12 28.70
N ASP A 305 16.13 9.81 28.58
CA ASP A 305 15.16 8.86 29.12
C ASP A 305 15.02 9.00 30.64
N LYS A 306 16.15 9.18 31.34
CA LYS A 306 16.15 9.40 32.79
C LYS A 306 15.49 10.71 33.21
N GLN A 307 15.68 11.78 32.45
CA GLN A 307 15.08 13.09 32.72
C GLN A 307 13.59 13.14 32.48
N THR A 308 13.12 12.40 31.45
CA THR A 308 11.73 12.45 30.97
C THR A 308 10.89 11.27 31.46
N SER A 309 11.49 10.32 32.19
CA SER A 309 10.89 9.03 32.55
C SER A 309 10.34 8.25 31.34
N TYR A 310 10.92 8.49 30.17
CA TYR A 310 10.61 7.77 28.95
C TYR A 310 11.55 6.57 28.79
N PHE A 311 11.10 5.50 28.17
CA PHE A 311 11.91 4.32 27.91
C PHE A 311 12.00 4.07 26.40
N THR A 312 13.15 4.38 25.83
CA THR A 312 13.43 4.17 24.41
C THR A 312 13.79 2.72 24.14
N ARG A 313 12.97 2.02 23.38
CA ARG A 313 13.19 0.62 22.96
C ARG A 313 13.86 0.55 21.59
N SER A 314 13.19 1.09 20.58
CA SER A 314 13.63 1.05 19.18
C SER A 314 13.72 2.46 18.60
N ILE A 315 14.68 2.64 17.69
CA ILE A 315 14.97 3.92 17.05
C ILE A 315 15.11 3.72 15.55
N LEU A 316 14.42 4.55 14.77
CA LEU A 316 14.67 4.73 13.34
C LEU A 316 15.06 6.19 13.11
N CYS A 317 16.27 6.43 12.60
CA CYS A 317 16.78 7.77 12.34
C CYS A 317 17.24 7.89 10.88
N VAL A 318 16.73 8.90 10.18
CA VAL A 318 16.96 9.12 8.74
C VAL A 318 17.48 10.53 8.51
N PRO A 319 18.54 10.73 7.70
CA PRO A 319 19.06 12.06 7.39
C PRO A 319 18.08 12.83 6.50
N ILE A 320 18.01 14.14 6.69
CA ILE A 320 17.31 15.08 5.82
C ILE A 320 18.35 15.68 4.88
N ILE A 321 18.30 15.26 3.63
CA ILE A 321 19.25 15.68 2.60
C ILE A 321 18.52 16.58 1.61
N ASN A 322 19.05 17.79 1.39
CA ASN A 322 18.48 18.74 0.44
C ASN A 322 18.86 18.37 -1.02
N LYS A 323 18.31 19.12 -1.98
CA LYS A 323 18.55 18.92 -3.42
C LYS A 323 20.03 19.07 -3.84
N ASP A 324 20.82 19.80 -3.05
CA ASP A 324 22.25 20.01 -3.31
C ASP A 324 23.11 18.90 -2.69
N GLY A 325 22.51 17.88 -2.09
CA GLY A 325 23.19 16.76 -1.44
C GLY A 325 23.74 17.09 -0.04
N LYS A 326 23.36 18.26 0.52
CA LYS A 326 23.77 18.67 1.88
C LYS A 326 22.80 18.09 2.90
N CYS A 327 23.32 17.48 3.95
CA CYS A 327 22.54 17.08 5.11
C CYS A 327 22.18 18.34 5.92
N ILE A 328 20.88 18.63 6.06
CA ILE A 328 20.39 19.81 6.80
C ILE A 328 19.84 19.45 8.17
N GLY A 329 19.75 18.15 8.48
CA GLY A 329 19.22 17.63 9.75
C GLY A 329 18.94 16.15 9.70
N CYS A 330 18.16 15.66 10.65
CA CYS A 330 17.66 14.27 10.65
C CYS A 330 16.28 14.16 11.31
N THR A 331 15.54 13.14 10.92
CA THR A 331 14.27 12.77 11.55
C THR A 331 14.43 11.47 12.30
N GLN A 332 14.00 11.44 13.55
CA GLN A 332 14.10 10.29 14.44
C GLN A 332 12.70 9.88 14.90
N ALA A 333 12.36 8.60 14.73
CA ALA A 333 11.16 7.98 15.27
C ALA A 333 11.53 6.98 16.37
N LEU A 334 10.72 6.95 17.44
CA LEU A 334 10.98 6.16 18.63
C LEU A 334 9.83 5.19 18.90
N ASN A 335 10.17 3.99 19.31
CA ASN A 335 9.24 2.97 19.83
C ASN A 335 8.09 2.66 18.88
N LYS A 336 8.33 1.91 17.82
CA LYS A 336 7.27 1.36 16.99
C LYS A 336 6.34 0.48 17.82
N LYS A 337 5.03 0.68 17.68
CA LYS A 337 4.02 -0.16 18.31
C LYS A 337 3.94 -1.50 17.58
N GLY A 338 3.97 -2.59 18.34
CA GLY A 338 3.87 -3.95 17.79
C GLY A 338 5.18 -4.59 17.33
N GLY A 339 6.35 -3.95 17.61
CA GLY A 339 7.66 -4.55 17.28
C GLY A 339 8.77 -3.54 17.02
N GLY A 340 9.77 -3.91 16.21
CA GLY A 340 10.82 -3.03 15.71
C GLY A 340 10.43 -2.37 14.39
N PHE A 341 11.18 -1.37 13.96
CA PHE A 341 11.00 -0.77 12.64
C PHE A 341 11.46 -1.74 11.55
N THR A 342 10.67 -1.83 10.48
CA THR A 342 10.93 -2.72 9.33
C THR A 342 11.65 -1.97 8.21
N GLU A 343 12.14 -2.69 7.20
CA GLU A 343 12.71 -2.08 5.98
C GLU A 343 11.67 -1.23 5.22
N GLU A 344 10.38 -1.61 5.29
CA GLU A 344 9.29 -0.81 4.73
C GLU A 344 9.14 0.53 5.45
N ASP A 345 9.24 0.55 6.79
CA ASP A 345 9.23 1.78 7.60
C ASP A 345 10.42 2.68 7.26
N GLU A 346 11.61 2.10 7.09
CA GLU A 346 12.81 2.82 6.69
C GLU A 346 12.64 3.48 5.32
N SER A 347 12.16 2.72 4.34
CA SER A 347 11.91 3.21 2.98
C SER A 347 10.87 4.34 2.96
N ARG A 348 9.80 4.18 3.74
CA ARG A 348 8.74 5.21 3.89
C ARG A 348 9.26 6.49 4.55
N LEU A 349 10.02 6.37 5.63
CA LEU A 349 10.57 7.53 6.30
C LEU A 349 11.60 8.25 5.43
N LYS A 350 12.43 7.54 4.67
CA LYS A 350 13.34 8.11 3.68
C LYS A 350 12.61 8.91 2.61
N ALA A 351 11.59 8.33 2.00
CA ALA A 351 10.78 9.02 0.98
C ALA A 351 10.08 10.26 1.55
N PHE A 352 9.54 10.16 2.75
CA PHE A 352 8.93 11.28 3.45
C PHE A 352 9.93 12.40 3.76
N THR A 353 11.12 12.08 4.30
CA THR A 353 12.14 13.09 4.64
C THR A 353 12.69 13.82 3.41
N GLN A 354 12.71 13.20 2.23
CA GLN A 354 13.07 13.87 0.99
C GLN A 354 12.06 14.99 0.65
N GLN A 355 10.76 14.74 0.82
CA GLN A 355 9.74 15.77 0.61
C GLN A 355 9.78 16.86 1.69
N VAL A 356 10.02 16.44 2.93
CA VAL A 356 10.22 17.37 4.07
C VAL A 356 11.41 18.30 3.82
N ALA A 357 12.50 17.83 3.23
CA ALA A 357 13.65 18.66 2.90
C ALA A 357 13.28 19.82 1.96
N ILE A 358 12.46 19.53 0.93
CA ILE A 358 11.97 20.55 -0.02
C ILE A 358 11.06 21.56 0.70
N ALA A 359 10.14 21.07 1.53
CA ALA A 359 9.22 21.94 2.27
C ALA A 359 9.98 22.87 3.25
N LEU A 360 11.00 22.33 3.94
CA LEU A 360 11.85 23.09 4.86
C LEU A 360 12.64 24.19 4.13
N GLU A 361 13.22 23.89 2.95
CA GLU A 361 13.91 24.91 2.16
C GLU A 361 12.94 26.02 1.72
N ASN A 362 11.76 25.66 1.25
CA ASN A 362 10.75 26.63 0.84
C ASN A 362 10.30 27.52 2.01
N ALA A 363 9.99 26.90 3.17
CA ALA A 363 9.58 27.65 4.36
C ALA A 363 10.69 28.59 4.86
N LYS A 364 11.95 28.14 4.85
CA LYS A 364 13.10 28.96 5.22
C LYS A 364 13.30 30.14 4.28
N LEU A 365 13.24 29.91 2.98
CA LEU A 365 13.32 30.99 1.98
C LEU A 365 12.21 32.02 2.19
N PHE A 366 11.01 31.56 2.48
CA PHE A 366 9.88 32.45 2.74
C PHE A 366 10.09 33.29 4.01
N GLU A 367 10.58 32.65 5.08
CA GLU A 367 10.94 33.34 6.34
C GLU A 367 12.04 34.38 6.12
N ASP A 368 13.08 34.04 5.35
CA ASP A 368 14.20 34.95 5.04
C ASP A 368 13.73 36.16 4.22
N VAL A 369 12.91 35.93 3.19
CA VAL A 369 12.30 37.03 2.41
C VAL A 369 11.40 37.91 3.28
N ALA A 370 10.61 37.30 4.17
CA ALA A 370 9.75 38.06 5.09
C ALA A 370 10.58 38.92 6.07
N LYS A 371 11.66 38.38 6.60
CA LYS A 371 12.60 39.08 7.48
C LYS A 371 13.28 40.26 6.74
N GLU A 372 13.75 40.01 5.51
CA GLU A 372 14.36 41.07 4.69
C GLU A 372 13.37 42.17 4.38
N ARG A 373 12.14 41.85 4.02
CA ARG A 373 11.06 42.86 3.81
C ARG A 373 10.79 43.66 5.07
N ALA A 374 10.68 42.99 6.23
CA ALA A 374 10.44 43.62 7.52
C ALA A 374 11.62 44.57 7.89
N TYR A 375 12.86 44.10 7.66
CA TYR A 375 14.08 44.90 7.89
C TYR A 375 14.10 46.15 6.99
N ASN A 376 13.86 45.99 5.69
CA ASN A 376 13.82 47.09 4.73
C ASN A 376 12.71 48.12 5.07
N HIS A 377 11.52 47.59 5.47
CA HIS A 377 10.44 48.46 5.90
C HIS A 377 10.79 49.23 7.19
N SER A 378 11.39 48.52 8.17
CA SER A 378 11.83 49.16 9.43
C SER A 378 12.90 50.21 9.20
N MET A 379 13.86 49.93 8.33
CA MET A 379 14.93 50.86 7.93
C MET A 379 14.31 52.15 7.31
N LEU A 380 13.46 52.00 6.30
CA LEU A 380 12.79 53.12 5.65
C LEU A 380 11.91 53.96 6.62
N THR A 381 11.28 53.30 7.58
CA THR A 381 10.42 53.95 8.56
C THR A 381 11.20 54.71 9.63
N SER A 382 12.41 54.22 10.01
CA SER A 382 13.27 54.83 11.04
C SER A 382 14.15 55.97 10.48
N MET A 383 14.32 56.06 9.17
CA MET A 383 15.09 57.15 8.54
C MET A 383 14.46 58.51 8.83
N SER A 384 15.29 59.50 9.21
CA SER A 384 14.89 60.92 9.38
C SER A 384 14.85 61.68 8.07
N ASN A 385 15.53 61.18 7.03
CA ASN A 385 15.54 61.79 5.69
C ASN A 385 14.38 61.27 4.85
N ALA A 386 13.84 62.13 3.99
CA ALA A 386 12.82 61.73 3.01
C ALA A 386 13.42 60.77 1.97
N VAL A 387 12.79 59.62 1.81
CA VAL A 387 13.10 58.63 0.76
C VAL A 387 11.86 58.45 -0.09
N ILE A 388 11.98 58.67 -1.41
CA ILE A 388 10.94 58.46 -2.40
C ILE A 388 11.52 57.54 -3.46
N THR A 389 10.82 56.43 -3.77
CA THR A 389 11.20 55.57 -4.88
C THR A 389 10.21 55.69 -6.04
N ILE A 390 10.74 55.65 -7.25
CA ILE A 390 9.97 55.71 -8.49
C ILE A 390 10.26 54.49 -9.36
N ASP A 391 9.32 54.14 -10.22
CA ASP A 391 9.54 53.10 -11.24
C ASP A 391 10.13 53.68 -12.52
N ASP A 392 10.39 52.81 -13.52
CA ASP A 392 10.96 53.19 -14.81
C ASP A 392 10.02 54.09 -15.64
N GLU A 393 8.74 54.18 -15.29
CA GLU A 393 7.74 55.05 -15.90
C GLU A 393 7.60 56.41 -15.19
N GLY A 394 8.42 56.67 -14.16
CA GLY A 394 8.39 57.89 -13.37
C GLY A 394 7.25 57.93 -12.34
N LYS A 395 6.62 56.80 -12.02
CA LYS A 395 5.53 56.70 -11.03
C LYS A 395 6.07 56.45 -9.64
N ILE A 396 5.59 57.18 -8.67
CA ILE A 396 6.02 57.08 -7.27
C ILE A 396 5.49 55.78 -6.66
N ILE A 397 6.40 54.85 -6.31
CA ILE A 397 6.08 53.54 -5.70
C ILE A 397 5.97 53.68 -4.19
N THR A 398 6.94 54.31 -3.54
CA THR A 398 6.93 54.49 -2.09
C THR A 398 7.39 55.87 -1.66
N CYS A 399 6.92 56.33 -0.51
CA CYS A 399 7.43 57.48 0.21
C CYS A 399 7.50 57.12 1.71
N ASN A 400 8.68 57.22 2.31
CA ASN A 400 8.85 56.85 3.71
C ASN A 400 8.16 57.85 4.66
N LYS A 401 8.03 57.46 5.95
CA LYS A 401 7.35 58.27 6.97
C LYS A 401 7.94 59.69 7.11
N ALA A 402 9.25 59.85 6.99
CA ALA A 402 9.92 61.14 7.04
C ALA A 402 9.54 61.99 5.82
N GLY A 403 9.52 61.43 4.61
CA GLY A 403 9.10 62.12 3.39
C GLY A 403 7.65 62.64 3.46
N LEU A 404 6.71 61.79 3.92
CA LEU A 404 5.33 62.20 4.14
C LEU A 404 5.20 63.33 5.14
N LYS A 405 6.02 63.29 6.20
CA LYS A 405 6.05 64.35 7.22
C LYS A 405 6.65 65.66 6.72
N ILE A 406 7.75 65.59 5.99
CA ILE A 406 8.41 66.76 5.41
C ILE A 406 7.53 67.41 4.34
N LEU A 407 6.92 66.62 3.51
CA LEU A 407 6.01 67.12 2.44
C LEU A 407 4.64 67.49 2.98
N LYS A 408 4.30 67.15 4.21
CA LYS A 408 3.00 67.37 4.88
C LYS A 408 1.81 66.79 4.09
N ILE A 409 1.95 65.57 3.61
CA ILE A 409 0.95 64.83 2.80
C ILE A 409 0.72 63.44 3.35
N ARG A 410 -0.36 62.79 2.91
CA ARG A 410 -0.64 61.38 3.20
C ARG A 410 -0.07 60.47 2.11
N ALA A 411 0.21 59.25 2.40
CA ALA A 411 0.70 58.29 1.42
C ALA A 411 -0.25 58.14 0.22
N THR A 412 -1.57 58.16 0.47
CA THR A 412 -2.61 58.10 -0.57
C THR A 412 -2.56 59.29 -1.56
N ASP A 413 -1.93 60.39 -1.19
CA ASP A 413 -1.89 61.60 -2.00
C ASP A 413 -0.69 61.61 -2.96
N ILE A 414 0.32 60.74 -2.72
CA ILE A 414 1.57 60.71 -3.50
C ILE A 414 1.82 59.36 -4.18
N VAL A 415 1.58 58.25 -3.50
CA VAL A 415 1.86 56.91 -4.04
C VAL A 415 0.94 56.63 -5.24
N GLY A 416 1.53 56.16 -6.31
CA GLY A 416 0.84 55.83 -7.55
C GLY A 416 0.67 56.99 -8.53
N LYS A 417 1.12 58.22 -8.18
CA LYS A 417 1.12 59.39 -9.11
C LYS A 417 2.45 59.49 -9.82
N LYS A 418 2.43 60.12 -11.00
CA LYS A 418 3.66 60.44 -11.72
C LYS A 418 4.42 61.54 -11.00
N ALA A 419 5.73 61.41 -10.92
CA ALA A 419 6.59 62.34 -10.23
C ALA A 419 6.51 63.75 -10.86
N ASP A 420 6.44 63.86 -12.21
CA ASP A 420 6.31 65.13 -12.97
C ASP A 420 5.01 65.84 -12.69
N GLU A 421 3.90 65.15 -12.50
CA GLU A 421 2.60 65.68 -12.16
C GLU A 421 2.53 66.17 -10.70
N PHE A 422 3.25 65.45 -9.83
CA PHE A 422 3.20 65.68 -8.37
C PHE A 422 4.18 66.78 -7.94
N PHE A 423 5.42 66.78 -8.45
CA PHE A 423 6.45 67.79 -8.11
C PHE A 423 6.44 68.99 -9.04
N THR A 424 5.28 69.64 -9.17
CA THR A 424 5.11 70.92 -9.90
C THR A 424 5.29 72.14 -8.97
N ASN A 425 5.41 73.34 -9.50
CA ASN A 425 5.35 74.64 -8.78
C ASN A 425 6.16 74.67 -7.45
N GLY A 426 7.45 75.06 -7.52
CA GLY A 426 8.33 75.30 -6.37
C GLY A 426 8.97 74.01 -5.81
N ARG A 427 8.66 72.85 -6.38
CA ARG A 427 9.28 71.49 -6.04
C ARG A 427 9.97 70.87 -7.25
N SER A 428 10.08 71.62 -8.39
CA SER A 428 10.71 71.12 -9.63
C SER A 428 12.17 70.68 -9.47
N TRP A 429 12.87 71.32 -8.49
CA TRP A 429 14.26 70.92 -8.18
C TRP A 429 14.40 69.40 -7.79
N ILE A 430 13.33 68.73 -7.31
CA ILE A 430 13.29 67.31 -7.02
C ILE A 430 13.34 66.55 -8.34
N LEU A 431 12.56 66.95 -9.35
CA LEU A 431 12.55 66.32 -10.67
C LEU A 431 13.92 66.51 -11.38
N ASP A 432 14.53 67.66 -11.25
CA ASP A 432 15.84 67.95 -11.84
C ASP A 432 16.95 67.06 -11.27
N ASN A 433 16.78 66.62 -10.01
CA ASN A 433 17.69 65.62 -9.38
C ASN A 433 17.32 64.17 -9.73
N ILE A 434 16.05 63.85 -9.90
CA ILE A 434 15.60 62.52 -10.35
C ILE A 434 16.11 62.26 -11.78
N ASN A 435 16.01 63.23 -12.68
CA ASN A 435 16.44 63.11 -14.07
C ASN A 435 17.97 63.14 -14.28
N LYS A 436 18.74 63.33 -13.22
CA LYS A 436 20.22 63.29 -13.23
C LYS A 436 20.80 61.99 -12.75
N CYS A 437 19.96 61.12 -12.16
CA CYS A 437 20.30 59.74 -11.73
C CYS A 437 19.93 58.70 -12.79
#